data_675ef7f66a78cac5aa8c36922418f51f
#
_entry.id   675ef7f66a78cac5aa8c36922418f51f
#
_cell.length_a   1.000
_cell.length_b   1.000
_cell.length_c   1.000
_cell.angle_alpha   90.00
_cell.angle_beta   90.00
_cell.angle_gamma   90.00
#
_symmetry.space_group_name_H-M   'P 1'
#
loop_
_entity.id
_entity.type
_entity.pdbx_description
1 polymer ?
#
loop_
_entity_poly.entity_id
_entity_poly.type
_entity_poly.pdbx_seq_one_letter_code
_entity_poly.pdbx_strand_id
1 'polypeptide(L)'
;MANYNMDDIVEVKKREKRKKRLIKMLVFFSIVFIAGGLYTYREKWLPKLQGIGEKYQTIINDGKLASGNFPIDMTNADNYQMQCSDSAIYMINDAYLYIYNEDGGLTDSRQHAYSNAVLKTADGYALIYETGGTKFRLETERKTVYKSSTESDIVFGRVCDNGYVAIVTLSEKYACTLKVYDDDGVLAYERECVERIIDLSFDYDGRGAVISFIGAENGAIVKKKE
;
A
#
# COMPACT_ATOMS: atom_id res chain seq x y z
N MET A 1 11.74 70.59 36.56
CA MET A 1 12.59 69.42 36.57
C MET A 1 11.82 68.25 37.17
N ALA A 2 11.37 67.29 36.38
CA ALA A 2 10.60 66.17 36.91
C ALA A 2 11.57 65.17 37.54
N ASN A 3 11.46 65.05 38.90
CA ASN A 3 12.17 63.99 39.62
C ASN A 3 11.58 62.64 39.25
N TYR A 4 12.23 61.91 38.31
CA TYR A 4 11.91 60.53 38.02
C TYR A 4 12.50 59.69 39.19
N ASN A 5 11.60 59.15 40.00
CA ASN A 5 11.96 58.31 41.11
C ASN A 5 12.66 57.03 40.59
N MET A 6 13.85 56.73 41.06
CA MET A 6 14.70 55.59 40.64
C MET A 6 13.96 54.26 40.86
N ASP A 7 13.04 54.20 41.79
CA ASP A 7 12.18 53.04 42.09
C ASP A 7 11.18 52.73 40.98
N ASP A 8 10.63 53.73 40.31
CA ASP A 8 9.72 53.53 39.16
C ASP A 8 10.42 52.88 37.96
N ILE A 9 11.67 53.25 37.72
CA ILE A 9 12.48 52.66 36.63
C ILE A 9 12.81 51.18 36.91
N VAL A 10 13.06 50.85 38.18
CA VAL A 10 13.33 49.45 38.59
C VAL A 10 12.08 48.57 38.48
N GLU A 11 10.91 49.10 38.85
CA GLU A 11 9.64 48.40 38.71
C GLU A 11 9.27 48.16 37.25
N VAL A 12 9.41 49.14 36.37
CA VAL A 12 9.17 49.01 34.94
C VAL A 12 10.08 47.94 34.31
N LYS A 13 11.38 47.98 34.62
CA LYS A 13 12.34 46.93 34.17
C LYS A 13 12.00 45.55 34.72
N LYS A 14 11.48 45.45 35.95
CA LYS A 14 11.05 44.19 36.57
C LYS A 14 9.80 43.62 35.89
N ARG A 15 8.84 44.49 35.54
CA ARG A 15 7.61 44.14 34.78
C ARG A 15 7.95 43.69 33.36
N GLU A 16 8.88 44.35 32.67
CA GLU A 16 9.31 43.96 31.34
C GLU A 16 10.05 42.61 31.36
N LYS A 17 10.94 42.37 32.34
CA LYS A 17 11.60 41.06 32.51
C LYS A 17 10.60 39.94 32.80
N ARG A 18 9.56 40.20 33.60
CA ARG A 18 8.46 39.26 33.85
C ARG A 18 7.64 38.98 32.59
N LYS A 19 7.28 40.00 31.81
CA LYS A 19 6.58 39.85 30.52
C LYS A 19 7.42 39.03 29.52
N LYS A 20 8.72 39.32 29.38
CA LYS A 20 9.62 38.56 28.50
C LYS A 20 9.77 37.10 28.96
N ARG A 21 9.78 36.81 30.27
CA ARG A 21 9.79 35.42 30.77
C ARG A 21 8.48 34.69 30.51
N LEU A 22 7.32 35.38 30.70
CA LEU A 22 6.01 34.83 30.39
C LEU A 22 5.83 34.53 28.91
N ILE A 23 6.29 35.42 28.03
CA ILE A 23 6.26 35.18 26.57
C ILE A 23 7.15 33.98 26.21
N LYS A 24 8.37 33.87 26.77
CA LYS A 24 9.23 32.72 26.55
C LYS A 24 8.61 31.40 27.04
N MET A 25 7.96 31.42 28.21
CA MET A 25 7.21 30.25 28.71
C MET A 25 6.04 29.86 27.79
N LEU A 26 5.25 30.84 27.35
CA LEU A 26 4.13 30.62 26.44
C LEU A 26 4.61 30.00 25.10
N VAL A 27 5.69 30.56 24.54
CA VAL A 27 6.30 30.00 23.31
C VAL A 27 6.82 28.57 23.53
N PHE A 28 7.46 28.31 24.67
CA PHE A 28 7.93 26.98 25.01
C PHE A 28 6.79 25.98 25.15
N PHE A 29 5.72 26.30 25.87
CA PHE A 29 4.53 25.46 25.98
C PHE A 29 3.81 25.26 24.64
N SER A 30 3.76 26.30 23.82
CA SER A 30 3.21 26.19 22.45
C SER A 30 4.01 25.19 21.60
N ILE A 31 5.34 25.25 21.64
CA ILE A 31 6.20 24.29 20.91
C ILE A 31 6.00 22.86 21.43
N VAL A 32 5.92 22.67 22.75
CA VAL A 32 5.69 21.36 23.36
C VAL A 32 4.31 20.81 22.97
N PHE A 33 3.29 21.68 22.94
CA PHE A 33 1.93 21.29 22.54
C PHE A 33 1.85 20.91 21.06
N ILE A 34 2.52 21.67 20.19
CA ILE A 34 2.62 21.37 18.75
C ILE A 34 3.39 20.05 18.56
N ALA A 35 4.52 19.86 19.24
CA ALA A 35 5.30 18.63 19.17
C ALA A 35 4.49 17.41 19.65
N GLY A 36 3.74 17.56 20.74
CA GLY A 36 2.83 16.52 21.23
C GLY A 36 1.72 16.19 20.25
N GLY A 37 1.11 17.21 19.64
CA GLY A 37 0.11 17.04 18.59
C GLY A 37 0.68 16.34 17.35
N LEU A 38 1.85 16.76 16.91
CA LEU A 38 2.55 16.09 15.80
C LEU A 38 2.90 14.63 16.13
N TYR A 39 3.30 14.36 17.37
CA TYR A 39 3.61 12.98 17.79
C TYR A 39 2.37 12.09 17.83
N THR A 40 1.24 12.58 18.36
CA THR A 40 -0.01 11.80 18.42
C THR A 40 -0.64 11.53 17.05
N TYR A 41 -0.46 12.45 16.11
CA TYR A 41 -0.97 12.31 14.74
C TYR A 41 0.10 11.82 13.74
N ARG A 42 1.24 11.32 14.21
CA ARG A 42 2.37 10.90 13.37
C ARG A 42 1.99 9.85 12.31
N GLU A 43 1.11 8.92 12.66
CA GLU A 43 0.67 7.83 11.78
C GLU A 43 -0.13 8.33 10.55
N LYS A 44 -0.74 9.53 10.66
CA LYS A 44 -1.51 10.12 9.55
C LYS A 44 -0.68 10.99 8.60
N TRP A 45 0.38 11.63 9.09
CA TRP A 45 1.17 12.56 8.29
C TRP A 45 2.56 12.05 7.92
N LEU A 46 3.14 11.14 8.72
CA LEU A 46 4.46 10.57 8.46
C LEU A 46 4.53 9.84 7.09
N PRO A 47 3.54 9.00 6.71
CA PRO A 47 3.55 8.37 5.38
C PRO A 47 3.48 9.38 4.24
N LYS A 48 2.71 10.47 4.42
CA LYS A 48 2.62 11.55 3.40
C LYS A 48 3.93 12.32 3.25
N LEU A 49 4.67 12.54 4.34
CA LEU A 49 5.98 13.21 4.28
C LEU A 49 7.08 12.29 3.76
N GLN A 50 7.04 11.00 4.07
CA GLN A 50 7.96 10.02 3.50
C GLN A 50 7.82 9.97 1.97
N GLY A 51 6.57 9.96 1.46
CA GLY A 51 6.32 10.05 0.02
C GLY A 51 6.82 11.34 -0.64
N ILE A 52 6.77 12.47 0.07
CA ILE A 52 7.34 13.74 -0.42
C ILE A 52 8.87 13.72 -0.34
N GLY A 53 9.45 13.19 0.73
CA GLY A 53 10.91 13.10 0.92
C GLY A 53 11.57 12.19 -0.11
N GLU A 54 10.94 11.10 -0.48
CA GLU A 54 11.44 10.18 -1.50
C GLU A 54 11.30 10.75 -2.92
N LYS A 55 10.21 11.47 -3.19
CA LYS A 55 10.05 12.23 -4.44
C LYS A 55 11.11 13.34 -4.56
N TYR A 56 11.48 13.98 -3.46
CA TYR A 56 12.58 14.94 -3.40
C TYR A 56 13.96 14.26 -3.50
N GLN A 57 14.15 13.08 -2.93
CA GLN A 57 15.41 12.33 -3.08
C GLN A 57 15.62 11.81 -4.51
N THR A 58 14.55 11.45 -5.19
CA THR A 58 14.61 11.09 -6.63
C THR A 58 14.97 12.31 -7.49
N ILE A 59 14.57 13.51 -7.09
CA ILE A 59 14.92 14.78 -7.75
C ILE A 59 16.35 15.24 -7.40
N ILE A 60 16.82 14.99 -6.17
CA ILE A 60 18.12 15.44 -5.65
C ILE A 60 19.24 14.43 -5.98
N ASN A 61 18.95 13.15 -6.09
CA ASN A 61 19.90 12.15 -6.59
C ASN A 61 20.08 12.28 -8.13
N ASP A 62 20.61 13.42 -8.54
CA ASP A 62 21.17 13.68 -9.86
C ASP A 62 20.18 13.90 -11.00
N GLY A 63 18.89 14.13 -10.77
CA GLY A 63 17.94 14.31 -11.87
C GLY A 63 17.91 13.15 -12.86
N LYS A 64 18.55 12.04 -12.56
CA LYS A 64 18.45 10.79 -13.27
C LYS A 64 17.31 10.00 -12.63
N LEU A 65 16.09 10.29 -13.06
CA LEU A 65 15.12 9.24 -13.27
C LEU A 65 15.89 8.10 -13.93
N ALA A 66 15.71 6.86 -13.43
CA ALA A 66 16.35 5.73 -14.09
C ALA A 66 16.14 5.91 -15.59
N SER A 67 17.21 6.19 -16.34
CA SER A 67 17.10 6.48 -17.76
C SER A 67 16.61 5.20 -18.42
N GLY A 68 15.35 5.19 -18.81
CA GLY A 68 14.75 4.09 -19.51
C GLY A 68 14.89 4.33 -21.00
N ASN A 69 15.04 3.27 -21.75
CA ASN A 69 14.88 3.26 -23.19
C ASN A 69 13.83 2.24 -23.55
N PHE A 70 12.76 2.67 -24.17
CA PHE A 70 11.89 1.77 -24.91
C PHE A 70 12.51 1.54 -26.32
N PRO A 71 12.48 0.32 -26.88
CA PRO A 71 11.91 -0.91 -26.31
C PRO A 71 12.83 -1.54 -25.25
N ILE A 72 12.20 -2.18 -24.25
CA ILE A 72 12.90 -3.00 -23.27
C ILE A 72 13.20 -4.36 -23.89
N ASP A 73 14.47 -4.73 -23.99
CA ASP A 73 14.87 -6.04 -24.50
C ASP A 73 14.70 -7.10 -23.41
N MET A 74 13.82 -8.08 -23.68
CA MET A 74 13.42 -9.12 -22.76
C MET A 74 14.06 -10.45 -23.18
N THR A 75 15.35 -10.55 -23.00
CA THR A 75 16.08 -11.79 -23.29
C THR A 75 15.93 -12.81 -22.16
N ASN A 76 15.57 -14.04 -22.49
CA ASN A 76 15.63 -15.26 -21.66
C ASN A 76 14.46 -15.56 -20.69
N ALA A 77 13.24 -15.18 -20.98
CA ALA A 77 12.11 -15.77 -20.28
C ALA A 77 10.96 -16.13 -21.22
N ASP A 78 10.35 -17.27 -21.00
CA ASP A 78 9.31 -17.81 -21.88
C ASP A 78 7.91 -17.30 -21.51
N ASN A 79 7.71 -16.84 -20.26
CA ASN A 79 6.42 -16.40 -19.77
C ASN A 79 6.53 -15.03 -19.07
N TYR A 80 5.92 -14.01 -19.67
CA TYR A 80 5.80 -12.70 -19.05
C TYR A 80 4.33 -12.31 -18.85
N GLN A 81 4.05 -11.71 -17.69
CA GLN A 81 2.82 -10.98 -17.46
C GLN A 81 3.20 -9.55 -17.14
N MET A 82 2.48 -8.60 -17.72
CA MET A 82 2.71 -7.17 -17.51
C MET A 82 1.39 -6.51 -17.16
N GLN A 83 1.41 -5.64 -16.16
CA GLN A 83 0.29 -4.79 -15.76
C GLN A 83 0.81 -3.42 -15.37
N CYS A 84 0.03 -2.40 -15.69
CA CYS A 84 0.30 -1.02 -15.27
C CYS A 84 -0.59 -0.68 -14.08
N SER A 85 -0.05 0.03 -13.12
CA SER A 85 -0.80 0.55 -11.98
C SER A 85 -0.13 1.82 -11.49
N ASP A 86 -0.91 2.89 -11.39
CA ASP A 86 -0.41 4.24 -11.13
C ASP A 86 0.69 4.63 -12.15
N SER A 87 1.84 5.09 -11.70
CA SER A 87 2.98 5.48 -12.54
C SER A 87 3.98 4.35 -12.79
N ALA A 88 3.68 3.11 -12.39
CA ALA A 88 4.59 1.98 -12.48
C ALA A 88 4.09 0.90 -13.46
N ILE A 89 5.03 0.28 -14.13
CA ILE A 89 4.82 -0.90 -14.96
C ILE A 89 5.38 -2.11 -14.19
N TYR A 90 4.49 -2.98 -13.76
CA TYR A 90 4.84 -4.23 -13.10
C TYR A 90 4.94 -5.35 -14.13
N MET A 91 6.03 -6.03 -14.13
CA MET A 91 6.27 -7.15 -15.01
C MET A 91 6.82 -8.34 -14.23
N ILE A 92 6.21 -9.50 -14.41
CA ILE A 92 6.63 -10.75 -13.76
C ILE A 92 7.02 -11.78 -14.81
N ASN A 93 8.09 -12.50 -14.53
CA ASN A 93 8.45 -13.73 -15.22
C ASN A 93 8.45 -14.91 -14.24
N ASP A 94 9.02 -16.04 -14.60
CA ASP A 94 9.02 -17.25 -13.76
C ASP A 94 9.79 -17.09 -12.43
N ALA A 95 10.67 -16.10 -12.29
CA ALA A 95 11.54 -15.94 -11.13
C ALA A 95 11.47 -14.56 -10.47
N TYR A 96 11.22 -13.50 -11.25
CA TYR A 96 11.37 -12.13 -10.80
C TYR A 96 10.13 -11.28 -11.09
N LEU A 97 9.86 -10.34 -10.18
CA LEU A 97 9.07 -9.15 -10.43
C LEU A 97 10.03 -8.03 -10.82
N TYR A 98 9.78 -7.39 -11.94
CA TYR A 98 10.45 -6.16 -12.38
C TYR A 98 9.46 -5.01 -12.29
N ILE A 99 9.95 -3.88 -11.83
CA ILE A 99 9.17 -2.65 -11.70
C ILE A 99 9.86 -1.58 -12.53
N TYR A 100 9.15 -1.00 -13.48
CA TYR A 100 9.65 0.05 -14.36
C TYR A 100 8.83 1.33 -14.13
N ASN A 101 9.46 2.47 -14.32
CA ASN A 101 8.79 3.76 -14.37
C ASN A 101 8.15 4.01 -15.74
N GLU A 102 7.46 5.14 -15.89
CA GLU A 102 6.81 5.56 -17.14
C GLU A 102 7.79 5.70 -18.32
N ASP A 103 9.06 6.02 -18.05
CA ASP A 103 10.11 6.15 -19.06
C ASP A 103 10.74 4.81 -19.46
N GLY A 104 10.30 3.69 -18.88
CA GLY A 104 10.87 2.37 -19.10
C GLY A 104 12.18 2.12 -18.33
N GLY A 105 12.50 2.95 -17.35
CA GLY A 105 13.62 2.73 -16.44
C GLY A 105 13.28 1.68 -15.39
N LEU A 106 14.16 0.67 -15.21
CA LEU A 106 14.02 -0.31 -14.15
C LEU A 106 14.27 0.36 -12.79
N THR A 107 13.23 0.42 -11.96
CA THR A 107 13.30 1.01 -10.62
C THR A 107 13.63 -0.03 -9.55
N ASP A 108 13.12 -1.27 -9.72
CA ASP A 108 13.40 -2.35 -8.78
C ASP A 108 13.23 -3.72 -9.44
N SER A 109 13.85 -4.75 -8.85
CA SER A 109 13.64 -6.14 -9.21
C SER A 109 13.68 -7.05 -7.99
N ARG A 110 12.65 -7.90 -7.83
CA ARG A 110 12.48 -8.74 -6.66
C ARG A 110 12.21 -10.18 -7.04
N GLN A 111 12.98 -11.11 -6.49
CA GLN A 111 12.76 -12.53 -6.69
C GLN A 111 11.48 -13.00 -5.96
N HIS A 112 10.65 -13.80 -6.63
CA HIS A 112 9.46 -14.41 -6.03
C HIS A 112 9.55 -15.94 -5.87
N ALA A 113 10.14 -16.64 -6.79
CA ALA A 113 10.29 -18.09 -6.78
C ALA A 113 8.94 -18.84 -6.63
N TYR A 114 7.87 -18.35 -7.27
CA TYR A 114 6.56 -19.00 -7.34
C TYR A 114 6.44 -19.75 -8.66
N SER A 115 5.93 -20.99 -8.60
CA SER A 115 5.53 -21.72 -9.78
C SER A 115 4.17 -21.18 -10.25
N ASN A 116 3.96 -21.04 -11.57
CA ASN A 116 2.70 -20.50 -12.11
C ASN A 116 2.26 -19.19 -11.44
N ALA A 117 3.19 -18.28 -11.27
CA ALA A 117 2.93 -16.97 -10.68
C ALA A 117 1.95 -16.15 -11.52
N VAL A 118 1.01 -15.51 -10.87
CA VAL A 118 0.03 -14.59 -11.49
C VAL A 118 0.16 -13.23 -10.87
N LEU A 119 0.17 -12.19 -11.71
CA LEU A 119 0.21 -10.78 -11.33
C LEU A 119 -1.17 -10.15 -11.46
N LYS A 120 -1.60 -9.43 -10.43
CA LYS A 120 -2.76 -8.53 -10.44
C LYS A 120 -2.38 -7.22 -9.80
N THR A 121 -2.83 -6.10 -10.37
CA THR A 121 -2.53 -4.77 -9.84
C THR A 121 -3.79 -3.96 -9.58
N ALA A 122 -3.72 -3.04 -8.62
CA ALA A 122 -4.71 -2.02 -8.33
C ALA A 122 -4.00 -0.87 -7.61
N ASP A 123 -4.19 0.36 -8.07
CA ASP A 123 -3.74 1.65 -7.51
C ASP A 123 -2.42 1.60 -6.70
N GLY A 124 -1.31 1.26 -7.38
CA GLY A 124 0.03 1.20 -6.77
C GLY A 124 0.34 -0.10 -6.01
N TYR A 125 -0.63 -1.02 -5.87
CA TYR A 125 -0.41 -2.35 -5.32
C TYR A 125 -0.29 -3.41 -6.41
N ALA A 126 0.55 -4.40 -6.15
CA ALA A 126 0.70 -5.58 -7.01
C ALA A 126 0.59 -6.86 -6.16
N LEU A 127 -0.42 -7.64 -6.42
CA LEU A 127 -0.59 -8.97 -5.85
C LEU A 127 0.09 -9.99 -6.74
N ILE A 128 0.98 -10.78 -6.17
CA ILE A 128 1.56 -11.95 -6.82
C ILE A 128 1.13 -13.19 -6.05
N TYR A 129 0.56 -14.16 -6.74
CA TYR A 129 0.15 -15.42 -6.14
C TYR A 129 0.50 -16.61 -7.04
N GLU A 130 0.64 -17.76 -6.42
CA GLU A 130 0.93 -19.03 -7.08
C GLU A 130 -0.39 -19.77 -7.37
N THR A 131 -0.79 -19.85 -8.63
CA THR A 131 -1.98 -20.63 -9.01
C THR A 131 -1.71 -22.13 -8.87
N GLY A 132 -2.57 -22.83 -8.14
CA GLY A 132 -2.35 -24.24 -7.79
C GLY A 132 -1.29 -24.46 -6.72
N GLY A 133 -0.86 -23.40 -6.06
CA GLY A 133 -0.02 -23.43 -4.87
C GLY A 133 -0.67 -22.62 -3.75
N THR A 134 0.05 -22.38 -2.67
CA THR A 134 -0.52 -21.76 -1.46
C THR A 134 0.03 -20.38 -1.18
N LYS A 135 1.06 -19.91 -1.89
CA LYS A 135 1.80 -18.70 -1.54
C LYS A 135 1.28 -17.50 -2.29
N PHE A 136 1.24 -16.36 -1.59
CA PHE A 136 0.96 -15.08 -2.20
C PHE A 136 1.70 -13.96 -1.46
N ARG A 137 1.81 -12.80 -2.10
CA ARG A 137 2.41 -11.62 -1.50
C ARG A 137 1.84 -10.35 -2.12
N LEU A 138 1.81 -9.29 -1.32
CA LEU A 138 1.46 -7.95 -1.74
C LEU A 138 2.73 -7.10 -1.87
N GLU A 139 2.84 -6.45 -3.00
CA GLU A 139 3.96 -5.59 -3.36
C GLU A 139 3.46 -4.16 -3.60
N THR A 140 4.33 -3.20 -3.39
CA THR A 140 4.21 -1.85 -3.93
C THR A 140 5.44 -1.56 -4.78
N GLU A 141 5.45 -0.43 -5.48
CA GLU A 141 6.62 0.02 -6.24
C GLU A 141 7.91 -0.03 -5.39
N ARG A 142 7.82 0.26 -4.09
CA ARG A 142 8.97 0.48 -3.21
C ARG A 142 9.37 -0.72 -2.36
N LYS A 143 8.42 -1.57 -2.01
CA LYS A 143 8.66 -2.67 -1.06
C LYS A 143 7.66 -3.82 -1.19
N THR A 144 8.07 -4.98 -0.71
CA THR A 144 7.13 -6.04 -0.34
C THR A 144 6.38 -5.59 0.92
N VAL A 145 5.05 -5.52 0.85
CA VAL A 145 4.20 -5.16 2.00
C VAL A 145 4.15 -6.33 2.98
N TYR A 146 3.70 -7.49 2.47
CA TYR A 146 3.74 -8.75 3.23
C TYR A 146 3.84 -9.96 2.31
N LYS A 147 4.19 -11.10 2.90
CA LYS A 147 4.13 -12.43 2.29
C LYS A 147 3.28 -13.32 3.17
N SER A 148 2.43 -14.12 2.56
CA SER A 148 1.53 -15.01 3.28
C SER A 148 1.30 -16.31 2.51
N SER A 149 0.59 -17.22 3.12
CA SER A 149 0.18 -18.48 2.50
C SER A 149 -1.21 -18.89 2.97
N THR A 150 -1.89 -19.63 2.12
CA THR A 150 -3.18 -20.30 2.41
C THR A 150 -2.94 -21.76 2.81
N GLU A 151 -3.94 -22.37 3.42
CA GLU A 151 -3.91 -23.79 3.78
C GLU A 151 -4.17 -24.71 2.57
N SER A 152 -4.92 -24.18 1.59
CA SER A 152 -5.32 -24.91 0.37
C SER A 152 -4.87 -24.16 -0.87
N ASP A 153 -4.82 -24.85 -2.00
CA ASP A 153 -4.34 -24.28 -3.25
C ASP A 153 -5.18 -23.09 -3.72
N ILE A 154 -4.48 -22.05 -4.16
CA ILE A 154 -5.06 -20.82 -4.67
C ILE A 154 -5.60 -21.06 -6.08
N VAL A 155 -6.87 -20.71 -6.29
CA VAL A 155 -7.52 -20.74 -7.60
C VAL A 155 -7.26 -19.42 -8.31
N PHE A 156 -7.55 -18.28 -7.64
CA PHE A 156 -7.22 -16.96 -8.12
C PHE A 156 -7.21 -15.95 -6.98
N GLY A 157 -6.65 -14.76 -7.24
CA GLY A 157 -6.63 -13.63 -6.33
C GLY A 157 -7.00 -12.31 -7.01
N ARG A 158 -7.45 -11.34 -6.23
CA ARG A 158 -7.71 -9.96 -6.59
C ARG A 158 -7.15 -9.02 -5.53
N VAL A 159 -6.71 -7.86 -5.95
CA VAL A 159 -6.25 -6.79 -5.06
C VAL A 159 -7.14 -5.57 -5.25
N CYS A 160 -7.35 -4.82 -4.18
CA CYS A 160 -8.10 -3.58 -4.15
C CYS A 160 -7.17 -2.37 -4.08
N ASP A 161 -7.68 -1.20 -4.45
CA ASP A 161 -6.96 0.08 -4.44
C ASP A 161 -6.51 0.51 -3.03
N ASN A 162 -7.12 -0.03 -1.98
CA ASN A 162 -6.72 0.19 -0.59
C ASN A 162 -5.74 -0.86 -0.04
N GLY A 163 -5.25 -1.80 -0.87
CA GLY A 163 -4.34 -2.86 -0.47
C GLY A 163 -4.99 -4.14 0.06
N TYR A 164 -6.34 -4.20 0.12
CA TYR A 164 -7.03 -5.44 0.49
C TYR A 164 -6.87 -6.49 -0.60
N VAL A 165 -6.69 -7.73 -0.18
CA VAL A 165 -6.44 -8.87 -1.07
C VAL A 165 -7.50 -9.95 -0.85
N ALA A 166 -8.24 -10.30 -1.89
CA ALA A 166 -9.13 -11.45 -1.90
C ALA A 166 -8.44 -12.65 -2.56
N ILE A 167 -8.40 -13.77 -1.87
CA ILE A 167 -7.87 -15.04 -2.35
C ILE A 167 -8.99 -16.09 -2.33
N VAL A 168 -9.21 -16.72 -3.47
CA VAL A 168 -10.12 -17.87 -3.59
C VAL A 168 -9.29 -19.14 -3.65
N THR A 169 -9.58 -20.06 -2.73
CA THR A 169 -8.87 -21.34 -2.63
C THR A 169 -9.80 -22.53 -2.90
N LEU A 170 -9.19 -23.67 -3.22
CA LEU A 170 -9.90 -24.93 -3.17
C LEU A 170 -10.37 -25.23 -1.75
N SER A 171 -11.40 -26.08 -1.63
CA SER A 171 -11.89 -26.57 -0.36
C SER A 171 -12.18 -28.07 -0.49
N GLU A 172 -11.88 -28.84 0.55
CA GLU A 172 -12.20 -30.28 0.58
C GLU A 172 -13.70 -30.55 0.77
N LYS A 173 -14.38 -29.62 1.44
CA LYS A 173 -15.79 -29.77 1.86
C LYS A 173 -16.78 -28.96 1.03
N TYR A 174 -16.33 -27.82 0.49
CA TYR A 174 -17.14 -26.88 -0.25
C TYR A 174 -16.60 -26.71 -1.68
N ALA A 175 -17.30 -25.95 -2.50
CA ALA A 175 -16.83 -25.67 -3.87
C ALA A 175 -15.58 -24.81 -3.89
N CYS A 176 -15.47 -23.86 -2.96
CA CYS A 176 -14.28 -23.03 -2.73
C CYS A 176 -14.40 -22.28 -1.41
N THR A 177 -13.29 -21.67 -0.97
CA THR A 177 -13.25 -20.72 0.16
C THR A 177 -12.74 -19.39 -0.32
N LEU A 178 -13.44 -18.32 0.05
CA LEU A 178 -13.00 -16.94 -0.14
C LEU A 178 -12.37 -16.44 1.16
N LYS A 179 -11.14 -15.94 1.06
CA LYS A 179 -10.42 -15.28 2.16
C LYS A 179 -10.08 -13.86 1.74
N VAL A 180 -10.35 -12.88 2.60
CA VAL A 180 -9.97 -11.48 2.36
C VAL A 180 -9.01 -11.05 3.46
N TYR A 181 -7.87 -10.54 3.04
CA TYR A 181 -6.82 -10.01 3.91
C TYR A 181 -6.79 -8.49 3.82
N ASP A 182 -6.50 -7.82 4.91
CA ASP A 182 -6.29 -6.39 4.94
C ASP A 182 -4.92 -5.99 4.35
N ASP A 183 -4.62 -4.71 4.37
CA ASP A 183 -3.36 -4.15 3.86
C ASP A 183 -2.11 -4.53 4.67
N ASP A 184 -2.28 -5.04 5.88
CA ASP A 184 -1.21 -5.62 6.72
C ASP A 184 -1.09 -7.15 6.57
N GLY A 185 -1.97 -7.79 5.79
CA GLY A 185 -2.00 -9.22 5.56
C GLY A 185 -2.70 -10.02 6.66
N VAL A 186 -3.51 -9.35 7.50
CA VAL A 186 -4.35 -10.02 8.51
C VAL A 186 -5.66 -10.47 7.86
N LEU A 187 -6.09 -11.69 8.18
CA LEU A 187 -7.36 -12.22 7.68
C LEU A 187 -8.54 -11.40 8.24
N ALA A 188 -9.20 -10.64 7.38
CA ALA A 188 -10.32 -9.77 7.72
C ALA A 188 -11.68 -10.46 7.52
N TYR A 189 -11.76 -11.38 6.55
CA TYR A 189 -13.00 -12.07 6.21
C TYR A 189 -12.74 -13.44 5.61
N GLU A 190 -13.58 -14.42 5.95
CA GLU A 190 -13.57 -15.76 5.38
C GLU A 190 -14.99 -16.26 5.11
N ARG A 191 -15.20 -16.90 3.97
CA ARG A 191 -16.47 -17.51 3.59
C ARG A 191 -16.27 -18.82 2.86
N GLU A 192 -16.90 -19.87 3.35
CA GLU A 192 -17.03 -21.15 2.64
C GLU A 192 -18.18 -21.07 1.63
N CYS A 193 -17.94 -21.36 0.37
CA CYS A 193 -18.91 -21.21 -0.70
C CYS A 193 -19.33 -22.57 -1.28
N VAL A 194 -20.63 -22.81 -1.29
CA VAL A 194 -21.21 -24.02 -1.91
C VAL A 194 -21.23 -23.96 -3.44
N GLU A 195 -21.13 -22.77 -3.99
CA GLU A 195 -21.02 -22.52 -5.45
C GLU A 195 -19.61 -22.04 -5.74
N ARG A 196 -19.09 -22.36 -6.93
CA ARG A 196 -17.74 -21.97 -7.32
C ARG A 196 -17.70 -20.49 -7.69
N ILE A 197 -16.85 -19.72 -7.03
CA ILE A 197 -16.54 -18.34 -7.43
C ILE A 197 -15.73 -18.38 -8.72
N ILE A 198 -16.14 -17.62 -9.72
CA ILE A 198 -15.46 -17.50 -11.02
C ILE A 198 -14.79 -16.15 -11.20
N ASP A 199 -15.30 -15.12 -10.52
CA ASP A 199 -14.70 -13.79 -10.52
C ASP A 199 -15.13 -12.98 -9.31
N LEU A 200 -14.32 -11.98 -8.94
CA LEU A 200 -14.57 -11.04 -7.86
C LEU A 200 -14.01 -9.68 -8.27
N SER A 201 -14.76 -8.63 -7.95
CA SER A 201 -14.29 -7.26 -8.09
C SER A 201 -14.63 -6.49 -6.82
N PHE A 202 -13.66 -5.80 -6.26
CA PHE A 202 -13.90 -4.87 -5.16
C PHE A 202 -14.65 -3.64 -5.63
N ASP A 203 -15.37 -2.98 -4.72
CA ASP A 203 -15.84 -1.63 -4.93
C ASP A 203 -14.69 -0.62 -4.80
N TYR A 204 -14.97 0.64 -5.11
CA TYR A 204 -13.96 1.70 -5.14
C TYR A 204 -13.28 1.93 -3.77
N ASP A 205 -14.01 1.78 -2.66
CA ASP A 205 -13.48 2.02 -1.30
C ASP A 205 -12.94 0.73 -0.65
N GLY A 206 -13.06 -0.43 -1.30
CA GLY A 206 -12.68 -1.73 -0.75
C GLY A 206 -13.55 -2.20 0.43
N ARG A 207 -14.73 -1.57 0.63
CA ARG A 207 -15.66 -1.93 1.71
C ARG A 207 -16.60 -3.04 1.33
N GLY A 208 -16.73 -3.31 0.05
CA GLY A 208 -17.56 -4.34 -0.52
C GLY A 208 -16.92 -4.98 -1.74
N ALA A 209 -17.50 -6.08 -2.18
CA ALA A 209 -17.09 -6.75 -3.39
C ALA A 209 -18.30 -7.37 -4.09
N VAL A 210 -18.27 -7.37 -5.41
CA VAL A 210 -19.22 -8.12 -6.23
C VAL A 210 -18.59 -9.46 -6.59
N ILE A 211 -19.29 -10.55 -6.29
CA ILE A 211 -18.82 -11.91 -6.52
C ILE A 211 -19.71 -12.56 -7.59
N SER A 212 -19.09 -13.19 -8.56
CA SER A 212 -19.75 -13.98 -9.58
C SER A 212 -19.59 -15.47 -9.29
N PHE A 213 -20.68 -16.18 -9.18
CA PHE A 213 -20.70 -17.63 -8.94
C PHE A 213 -21.15 -18.41 -10.18
N ILE A 214 -20.73 -19.66 -10.27
CA ILE A 214 -21.28 -20.65 -11.16
C ILE A 214 -21.86 -21.79 -10.32
N GLY A 215 -23.10 -22.14 -10.56
CA GLY A 215 -23.79 -23.24 -9.92
C GLY A 215 -24.58 -24.06 -10.93
N ALA A 216 -25.21 -25.13 -10.49
CA ALA A 216 -26.10 -25.95 -11.29
C ALA A 216 -27.51 -25.94 -10.72
N GLU A 217 -28.50 -25.59 -11.52
CA GLU A 217 -29.92 -25.70 -11.17
C GLU A 217 -30.61 -26.61 -12.18
N ASN A 218 -31.30 -27.62 -11.72
CA ASN A 218 -32.01 -28.59 -12.56
C ASN A 218 -31.14 -29.21 -13.69
N GLY A 219 -29.83 -29.41 -13.41
CA GLY A 219 -28.87 -29.95 -14.38
C GLY A 219 -28.33 -28.93 -15.38
N ALA A 220 -28.72 -27.65 -15.32
CA ALA A 220 -28.20 -26.57 -16.14
C ALA A 220 -27.20 -25.72 -15.35
N ILE A 221 -26.13 -25.26 -16.00
CA ILE A 221 -25.17 -24.33 -15.43
C ILE A 221 -25.78 -22.92 -15.37
N VAL A 222 -25.80 -22.31 -14.19
CA VAL A 222 -26.35 -20.97 -13.96
C VAL A 222 -25.25 -20.05 -13.40
N LYS A 223 -25.13 -18.83 -13.96
CA LYS A 223 -24.26 -17.79 -13.44
C LYS A 223 -25.07 -16.89 -12.50
N LYS A 224 -24.63 -16.78 -11.24
CA LYS A 224 -25.21 -15.89 -10.22
C LYS A 224 -24.25 -14.77 -9.86
N LYS A 225 -24.78 -13.64 -9.40
CA LYS A 225 -24.02 -12.52 -8.84
C LYS A 225 -24.55 -12.20 -7.45
N GLU A 226 -23.66 -11.93 -6.53
CA GLU A 226 -23.93 -11.44 -5.18
C GLU A 226 -23.12 -10.17 -4.90
#